data_8ed69cfcd93b971a4c091f5e775fc755
#
_entry.id   8ed69cfcd93b971a4c091f5e775fc755
#
_cell.length_a   1.000
_cell.length_b   1.000
_cell.length_c   1.000
_cell.angle_alpha   90.00
_cell.angle_beta   90.00
_cell.angle_gamma   90.00
#
_symmetry.space_group_name_H-M   'P 1'
#
loop_
_entity.id
_entity.type
_entity.pdbx_description
1 polymer ?
#
loop_
_entity_poly.entity_id
_entity_poly.type
_entity_poly.pdbx_seq_one_letter_code
_entity_poly.pdbx_strand_id
1 'polypeptide(L)'
;YKIFPICLLTMGLTGCEEETKYRPLPEIVPLTMSINDNAFAMGEHLKVNINVEPDADGKEVVANEDFDIYFTAKAGAEDASNVFEQFNGIVTFPKGEKQIQVDFPIKASGLTGSTAINFTAFARGYKMEGSSQVIKVSDYYRIMASLENNAENVVMEGGKFVLVAKIEKPSSVPLNMKITPKEGEGDR
;
A
#
# COMPACT_ATOMS: atom_id res chain seq x y z
N TYR A 1 40.85 -83.34 -23.93
CA TYR A 1 40.55 -81.92 -24.24
C TYR A 1 39.27 -81.51 -23.52
N LYS A 2 39.43 -80.69 -22.46
CA LYS A 2 38.28 -80.13 -21.69
C LYS A 2 37.95 -78.75 -22.25
N ILE A 3 36.78 -78.61 -22.80
CA ILE A 3 36.25 -77.34 -23.25
C ILE A 3 35.47 -76.74 -22.08
N PHE A 4 35.93 -75.59 -21.54
CA PHE A 4 35.22 -74.83 -20.55
C PHE A 4 34.24 -73.88 -21.29
N PRO A 5 32.98 -73.86 -20.94
CA PRO A 5 32.05 -72.78 -21.43
C PRO A 5 32.32 -71.49 -20.69
N ILE A 6 32.64 -70.46 -21.45
CA ILE A 6 32.67 -69.06 -20.95
C ILE A 6 31.24 -68.58 -20.75
N CYS A 7 30.85 -68.43 -19.48
CA CYS A 7 29.61 -67.77 -19.14
C CYS A 7 29.78 -66.26 -19.34
N LEU A 8 29.17 -65.69 -20.39
CA LEU A 8 29.13 -64.25 -20.66
C LEU A 8 28.08 -63.63 -19.73
N LEU A 9 28.54 -63.00 -18.67
CA LEU A 9 27.70 -62.25 -17.72
C LEU A 9 27.32 -60.89 -18.35
N THR A 10 26.17 -60.80 -18.98
CA THR A 10 25.59 -59.51 -19.43
C THR A 10 25.05 -58.81 -18.21
N MET A 11 25.83 -57.89 -17.68
CA MET A 11 25.30 -56.87 -16.73
C MET A 11 24.37 -55.97 -17.49
N GLY A 12 23.08 -56.21 -17.31
CA GLY A 12 22.04 -55.25 -17.70
C GLY A 12 22.16 -53.99 -16.86
N LEU A 13 22.68 -52.92 -17.43
CA LEU A 13 22.53 -51.58 -16.91
C LEU A 13 21.06 -51.21 -17.04
N THR A 14 20.27 -51.50 -16.01
CA THR A 14 18.98 -50.83 -15.84
C THR A 14 19.30 -49.40 -15.45
N GLY A 15 19.39 -48.51 -16.45
CA GLY A 15 19.35 -47.10 -16.23
C GLY A 15 18.02 -46.76 -15.55
N CYS A 16 18.08 -46.37 -14.30
CA CYS A 16 16.98 -45.61 -13.73
C CYS A 16 16.88 -44.28 -14.53
N GLU A 17 16.04 -44.28 -15.54
CA GLU A 17 15.49 -43.04 -16.02
C GLU A 17 14.60 -42.53 -14.89
N GLU A 18 15.17 -41.73 -13.98
CA GLU A 18 14.36 -40.80 -13.20
C GLU A 18 13.73 -39.86 -14.23
N GLU A 19 12.50 -40.18 -14.64
CA GLU A 19 11.63 -39.19 -15.21
C GLU A 19 11.58 -38.05 -14.19
N THR A 20 12.43 -37.04 -14.37
CA THR A 20 12.23 -35.75 -13.77
C THR A 20 10.89 -35.26 -14.31
N LYS A 21 9.82 -35.62 -13.59
CA LYS A 21 8.50 -35.06 -13.85
C LYS A 21 8.66 -33.56 -13.73
N TYR A 22 8.81 -32.93 -14.88
CA TYR A 22 8.79 -31.48 -14.99
C TYR A 22 7.44 -31.04 -14.42
N ARG A 23 7.45 -30.65 -13.14
CA ARG A 23 6.30 -29.96 -12.58
C ARG A 23 6.34 -28.57 -13.22
N PRO A 24 5.38 -28.23 -14.07
CA PRO A 24 5.28 -26.86 -14.51
C PRO A 24 5.23 -25.99 -13.24
N LEU A 25 6.04 -24.95 -13.23
CA LEU A 25 5.95 -23.96 -12.15
C LEU A 25 4.47 -23.56 -12.05
N PRO A 26 3.90 -23.49 -10.85
CA PRO A 26 2.54 -23.03 -10.69
C PRO A 26 2.41 -21.70 -11.43
N GLU A 27 1.37 -21.57 -12.21
CA GLU A 27 1.07 -20.33 -12.92
C GLU A 27 1.00 -19.21 -11.87
N ILE A 28 1.87 -18.21 -12.02
CA ILE A 28 1.93 -17.09 -11.08
C ILE A 28 0.69 -16.24 -11.32
N VAL A 29 -0.27 -16.34 -10.42
CA VAL A 29 -1.47 -15.49 -10.48
C VAL A 29 -1.05 -14.06 -10.16
N PRO A 30 -1.24 -13.10 -11.06
CA PRO A 30 -0.90 -11.72 -10.80
C PRO A 30 -1.92 -11.07 -9.85
N LEU A 31 -1.40 -10.25 -8.94
CA LEU A 31 -2.16 -9.42 -8.02
C LEU A 31 -1.86 -7.96 -8.28
N THR A 32 -2.81 -7.08 -8.00
CA THR A 32 -2.60 -5.62 -8.01
C THR A 32 -2.87 -5.06 -6.63
N MET A 33 -1.97 -4.20 -6.15
CA MET A 33 -2.19 -3.39 -4.97
C MET A 33 -2.46 -1.95 -5.36
N SER A 34 -3.50 -1.36 -4.78
CA SER A 34 -3.81 0.07 -4.88
C SER A 34 -4.17 0.65 -3.50
N ILE A 35 -3.94 1.93 -3.34
CA ILE A 35 -4.28 2.68 -2.13
C ILE A 35 -5.26 3.80 -2.45
N ASN A 36 -6.03 4.22 -1.45
CA ASN A 36 -7.07 5.26 -1.63
C ASN A 36 -6.50 6.67 -1.82
N ASP A 37 -5.32 6.96 -1.27
CA ASP A 37 -4.65 8.27 -1.36
C ASP A 37 -3.15 8.09 -1.07
N ASN A 38 -2.33 9.07 -1.41
CA ASN A 38 -0.89 9.09 -1.12
C ASN A 38 -0.51 10.13 -0.06
N ALA A 39 -1.46 10.91 0.46
CA ALA A 39 -1.24 11.90 1.50
C ALA A 39 -2.33 11.81 2.57
N PHE A 40 -1.92 11.66 3.81
CA PHE A 40 -2.79 11.44 4.95
C PHE A 40 -2.45 12.38 6.09
N ALA A 41 -3.45 12.79 6.84
CA ALA A 41 -3.28 13.43 8.13
C ALA A 41 -3.55 12.43 9.27
N MET A 42 -3.15 12.81 10.49
CA MET A 42 -3.47 12.04 11.70
C MET A 42 -4.97 11.74 11.80
N GLY A 43 -5.33 10.54 12.23
CA GLY A 43 -6.70 10.07 12.38
C GLY A 43 -7.38 9.65 11.08
N GLU A 44 -6.71 9.75 9.93
CA GLU A 44 -7.23 9.22 8.67
C GLU A 44 -6.89 7.73 8.49
N HIS A 45 -7.45 7.13 7.44
CA HIS A 45 -7.34 5.72 7.17
C HIS A 45 -6.66 5.45 5.82
N LEU A 46 -5.55 4.73 5.84
CA LEU A 46 -4.97 4.15 4.64
C LEU A 46 -5.76 2.87 4.30
N LYS A 47 -6.49 2.92 3.20
CA LYS A 47 -7.22 1.75 2.67
C LYS A 47 -6.43 1.16 1.52
N VAL A 48 -6.09 -0.11 1.67
CA VAL A 48 -5.33 -0.87 0.67
C VAL A 48 -6.26 -1.89 0.03
N ASN A 49 -6.40 -1.82 -1.28
CA ASN A 49 -7.14 -2.81 -2.05
C ASN A 49 -6.15 -3.75 -2.73
N ILE A 50 -6.38 -5.05 -2.58
CA ILE A 50 -5.65 -6.10 -3.29
C ILE A 50 -6.66 -6.82 -4.17
N ASN A 51 -6.35 -6.89 -5.47
CA ASN A 51 -7.19 -7.54 -6.46
C ASN A 51 -6.43 -8.67 -7.14
N VAL A 52 -7.13 -9.76 -7.45
CA VAL A 52 -6.65 -10.78 -8.37
C VAL A 52 -6.89 -10.26 -9.80
N GLU A 53 -5.84 -10.25 -10.62
CA GLU A 53 -5.95 -9.80 -12.00
C GLU A 53 -6.80 -10.79 -12.83
N PRO A 54 -7.55 -10.29 -13.83
CA PRO A 54 -8.21 -11.15 -14.80
C PRO A 54 -7.20 -12.03 -15.55
N ASP A 55 -7.66 -13.14 -16.09
CA ASP A 55 -6.86 -13.98 -16.98
C ASP A 55 -6.55 -13.29 -18.33
N ALA A 56 -5.77 -13.96 -19.17
CA ALA A 56 -5.36 -13.43 -20.48
C ALA A 56 -6.55 -13.13 -21.42
N ASP A 57 -7.70 -13.75 -21.20
CA ASP A 57 -8.93 -13.53 -21.95
C ASP A 57 -9.82 -12.44 -21.34
N GLY A 58 -9.37 -11.83 -20.23
CA GLY A 58 -10.08 -10.79 -19.51
C GLY A 58 -11.22 -11.32 -18.62
N LYS A 59 -11.26 -12.61 -18.37
CA LYS A 59 -12.24 -13.22 -17.48
C LYS A 59 -11.83 -13.03 -16.02
N GLU A 60 -12.78 -12.69 -15.18
CA GLU A 60 -12.57 -12.58 -13.73
C GLU A 60 -12.03 -13.89 -13.12
N VAL A 61 -10.99 -13.77 -12.34
CA VAL A 61 -10.35 -14.87 -11.61
C VAL A 61 -10.55 -14.64 -10.10
N VAL A 62 -10.69 -15.71 -9.37
CA VAL A 62 -10.75 -15.70 -7.89
C VAL A 62 -9.58 -16.46 -7.33
N ALA A 63 -9.23 -16.20 -6.06
CA ALA A 63 -8.22 -16.96 -5.36
C ALA A 63 -8.62 -18.44 -5.28
N ASN A 64 -7.73 -19.35 -5.67
CA ASN A 64 -7.98 -20.81 -5.64
C ASN A 64 -7.69 -21.45 -4.28
N GLU A 65 -6.99 -20.72 -3.39
CA GLU A 65 -6.64 -21.12 -2.04
C GLU A 65 -6.52 -19.89 -1.13
N ASP A 66 -6.53 -20.09 0.18
CA ASP A 66 -6.19 -19.05 1.15
C ASP A 66 -4.67 -18.79 1.08
N PHE A 67 -4.27 -17.51 1.08
CA PHE A 67 -2.85 -17.14 1.15
C PHE A 67 -2.63 -15.87 1.96
N ASP A 68 -1.43 -15.72 2.50
CA ASP A 68 -1.08 -14.57 3.32
C ASP A 68 -0.41 -13.46 2.52
N ILE A 69 -0.82 -12.24 2.79
CA ILE A 69 -0.22 -11.01 2.31
C ILE A 69 0.52 -10.37 3.48
N TYR A 70 1.78 -10.07 3.25
CA TYR A 70 2.68 -9.43 4.22
C TYR A 70 2.80 -7.95 3.89
N PHE A 71 2.52 -7.10 4.87
CA PHE A 71 2.65 -5.66 4.75
C PHE A 71 3.84 -5.14 5.55
N THR A 72 4.52 -4.14 5.02
CA THR A 72 5.56 -3.40 5.75
C THR A 72 5.40 -1.90 5.53
N ALA A 73 5.76 -1.12 6.55
CA ALA A 73 5.78 0.32 6.49
C ALA A 73 7.17 0.80 6.96
N LYS A 74 7.89 1.56 6.13
CA LYS A 74 9.24 2.02 6.44
C LYS A 74 9.41 3.51 6.14
N ALA A 75 10.01 4.25 7.06
CA ALA A 75 10.49 5.61 6.85
C ALA A 75 12.03 5.55 6.64
N GLY A 76 12.46 5.60 5.40
CA GLY A 76 13.84 5.27 5.05
C GLY A 76 14.17 3.80 5.37
N ALA A 77 15.11 3.55 6.27
CA ALA A 77 15.50 2.21 6.74
C ALA A 77 14.74 1.76 8.01
N GLU A 78 14.06 2.68 8.69
CA GLU A 78 13.42 2.42 9.98
C GLU A 78 12.00 1.90 9.83
N ASP A 79 11.55 1.09 10.79
CA ASP A 79 10.17 0.63 10.87
C ASP A 79 9.25 1.81 11.23
N ALA A 80 8.21 2.01 10.43
CA ALA A 80 7.19 3.04 10.61
C ALA A 80 5.80 2.46 10.89
N SER A 81 5.70 1.19 11.27
CA SER A 81 4.44 0.55 11.64
C SER A 81 3.76 1.23 12.84
N ASN A 82 4.56 1.89 13.68
CA ASN A 82 4.11 2.66 14.84
C ASN A 82 3.32 3.93 14.49
N VAL A 83 3.27 4.34 13.23
CA VAL A 83 2.43 5.45 12.74
C VAL A 83 0.95 5.06 12.71
N PHE A 84 0.66 3.77 12.61
CA PHE A 84 -0.69 3.22 12.59
C PHE A 84 -1.14 2.84 14.01
N GLU A 85 -2.45 2.93 14.28
CA GLU A 85 -3.02 2.50 15.58
C GLU A 85 -2.90 1.00 15.76
N GLN A 86 -3.22 0.26 14.68
CA GLN A 86 -3.05 -1.17 14.58
C GLN A 86 -2.42 -1.47 13.24
N PHE A 87 -1.21 -2.00 13.26
CA PHE A 87 -0.53 -2.45 12.06
C PHE A 87 -0.56 -3.97 11.98
N ASN A 88 -1.49 -4.49 11.17
CA ASN A 88 -1.54 -5.92 10.88
C ASN A 88 -0.58 -6.22 9.74
N GLY A 89 0.62 -6.67 10.07
CA GLY A 89 1.67 -7.00 9.09
C GLY A 89 1.36 -8.24 8.25
N ILE A 90 0.32 -9.02 8.60
CA ILE A 90 -0.09 -10.22 7.87
C ILE A 90 -1.61 -10.25 7.80
N VAL A 91 -2.14 -10.39 6.58
CA VAL A 91 -3.57 -10.51 6.32
C VAL A 91 -3.81 -11.66 5.37
N THR A 92 -4.73 -12.55 5.70
CA THR A 92 -5.09 -13.67 4.82
C THR A 92 -6.04 -13.20 3.72
N PHE A 93 -5.70 -13.50 2.48
CA PHE A 93 -6.59 -13.37 1.33
C PHE A 93 -7.40 -14.65 1.20
N PRO A 94 -8.75 -14.61 1.34
CA PRO A 94 -9.55 -15.80 1.38
C PRO A 94 -9.71 -16.46 0.00
N LYS A 95 -9.79 -17.78 -0.01
CA LYS A 95 -10.18 -18.55 -1.19
C LYS A 95 -11.56 -18.12 -1.69
N GLY A 96 -11.70 -18.01 -3.00
CA GLY A 96 -12.95 -17.65 -3.67
C GLY A 96 -13.19 -16.16 -3.82
N GLU A 97 -12.39 -15.33 -3.14
CA GLU A 97 -12.47 -13.89 -3.28
C GLU A 97 -11.65 -13.40 -4.48
N LYS A 98 -12.11 -12.33 -5.10
CA LYS A 98 -11.37 -11.63 -6.19
C LYS A 98 -10.68 -10.38 -5.70
N GLN A 99 -11.09 -9.87 -4.56
CA GLN A 99 -10.51 -8.68 -3.95
C GLN A 99 -10.69 -8.67 -2.44
N ILE A 100 -9.75 -8.03 -1.75
CA ILE A 100 -9.91 -7.65 -0.34
C ILE A 100 -9.56 -6.19 -0.16
N GLN A 101 -10.13 -5.56 0.86
CA GLN A 101 -9.73 -4.24 1.33
C GLN A 101 -9.21 -4.36 2.76
N VAL A 102 -8.02 -3.85 2.99
CA VAL A 102 -7.40 -3.78 4.32
C VAL A 102 -7.34 -2.33 4.76
N ASP A 103 -7.76 -2.08 6.00
CA ASP A 103 -7.78 -0.75 6.60
C ASP A 103 -6.65 -0.61 7.63
N PHE A 104 -5.83 0.43 7.49
CA PHE A 104 -4.75 0.77 8.41
C PHE A 104 -5.03 2.17 8.99
N PRO A 105 -5.66 2.23 10.18
CA PRO A 105 -5.93 3.51 10.84
C PRO A 105 -4.64 4.21 11.25
N ILE A 106 -4.47 5.46 10.85
CA ILE A 106 -3.33 6.29 11.23
C ILE A 106 -3.62 6.87 12.62
N LYS A 107 -2.63 6.88 13.50
CA LYS A 107 -2.78 7.45 14.85
C LYS A 107 -3.31 8.87 14.80
N ALA A 108 -4.26 9.16 15.70
CA ALA A 108 -4.86 10.49 15.84
C ALA A 108 -3.97 11.48 16.61
N SER A 109 -2.85 11.01 17.19
CA SER A 109 -1.92 11.83 17.95
C SER A 109 -0.53 11.20 18.02
N GLY A 110 0.46 11.98 18.44
CA GLY A 110 1.83 11.49 18.69
C GLY A 110 2.75 11.51 17.46
N LEU A 111 2.26 11.99 16.30
CA LEU A 111 3.10 12.30 15.15
C LEU A 111 3.56 13.76 15.24
N THR A 112 4.73 14.05 14.70
CA THR A 112 5.30 15.40 14.66
C THR A 112 5.82 15.67 13.25
N GLY A 113 5.27 16.70 12.63
CA GLY A 113 5.66 17.11 11.28
C GLY A 113 5.10 16.18 10.20
N SER A 114 5.89 15.91 9.18
CA SER A 114 5.50 15.11 8.02
C SER A 114 6.53 14.03 7.73
N THR A 115 6.06 12.81 7.55
CA THR A 115 6.90 11.64 7.29
C THR A 115 6.48 10.96 5.99
N ALA A 116 7.46 10.68 5.13
CA ALA A 116 7.26 9.83 3.96
C ALA A 116 7.48 8.36 4.35
N ILE A 117 6.50 7.53 4.07
CA ILE A 117 6.51 6.10 4.40
C ILE A 117 6.44 5.31 3.10
N ASN A 118 7.38 4.41 2.91
CA ASN A 118 7.31 3.39 1.88
C ASN A 118 6.47 2.23 2.44
N PHE A 119 5.25 2.10 1.91
CA PHE A 119 4.30 1.05 2.26
C PHE A 119 4.39 -0.05 1.21
N THR A 120 4.67 -1.28 1.62
CA THR A 120 4.83 -2.40 0.69
C THR A 120 3.95 -3.57 1.07
N ALA A 121 3.54 -4.33 0.05
CA ALA A 121 2.87 -5.61 0.21
C ALA A 121 3.59 -6.71 -0.57
N PHE A 122 3.54 -7.92 -0.05
CA PHE A 122 4.15 -9.10 -0.65
C PHE A 122 3.29 -10.34 -0.36
N ALA A 123 3.09 -11.18 -1.36
CA ALA A 123 2.44 -12.48 -1.21
C ALA A 123 3.35 -13.58 -1.80
N ARG A 124 3.64 -14.61 -1.02
CA ARG A 124 4.53 -15.69 -1.47
C ARG A 124 3.89 -16.47 -2.62
N GLY A 125 4.60 -16.62 -3.73
CA GLY A 125 4.12 -17.35 -4.90
C GLY A 125 3.24 -16.53 -5.85
N TYR A 126 3.03 -15.24 -5.57
CA TYR A 126 2.24 -14.34 -6.39
C TYR A 126 3.12 -13.18 -6.89
N LYS A 127 2.85 -12.73 -8.11
CA LYS A 127 3.40 -11.48 -8.62
C LYS A 127 2.45 -10.36 -8.23
N MET A 128 2.93 -9.32 -7.57
CA MET A 128 2.10 -8.19 -7.15
C MET A 128 2.56 -6.90 -7.83
N GLU A 129 1.69 -6.33 -8.64
CA GLU A 129 1.88 -5.01 -9.25
C GLU A 129 1.45 -3.91 -8.27
N GLY A 130 2.12 -2.76 -8.31
CA GLY A 130 1.88 -1.68 -7.36
C GLY A 130 2.26 -2.00 -5.91
N SER A 131 3.06 -3.07 -5.69
CA SER A 131 3.41 -3.60 -4.37
C SER A 131 4.17 -2.64 -3.46
N SER A 132 4.65 -1.51 -3.97
CA SER A 132 5.36 -0.48 -3.22
C SER A 132 4.75 0.88 -3.53
N GLN A 133 4.27 1.57 -2.50
CA GLN A 133 3.65 2.88 -2.58
C GLN A 133 4.30 3.83 -1.55
N VAL A 134 4.60 5.05 -1.97
CA VAL A 134 5.07 6.07 -1.04
C VAL A 134 3.88 6.90 -0.59
N ILE A 135 3.60 6.85 0.70
CA ILE A 135 2.58 7.67 1.34
C ILE A 135 3.24 8.75 2.21
N LYS A 136 2.59 9.89 2.31
CA LYS A 136 2.99 10.98 3.19
C LYS A 136 2.00 11.08 4.33
N VAL A 137 2.47 10.96 5.57
CA VAL A 137 1.66 11.14 6.76
C VAL A 137 2.10 12.41 7.48
N SER A 138 1.13 13.26 7.85
CA SER A 138 1.38 14.57 8.46
C SER A 138 0.54 14.76 9.72
N ASP A 139 1.05 15.53 10.66
CA ASP A 139 0.34 15.96 11.88
C ASP A 139 -0.59 17.16 11.64
N TYR A 140 -0.70 17.62 10.39
CA TYR A 140 -1.50 18.78 10.02
C TYR A 140 -2.22 18.60 8.68
N TYR A 141 -3.33 19.29 8.55
CA TYR A 141 -4.00 19.52 7.27
C TYR A 141 -3.50 20.82 6.64
N ARG A 142 -3.25 20.81 5.35
CA ARG A 142 -2.95 22.04 4.63
C ARG A 142 -4.23 22.84 4.42
N ILE A 143 -4.24 24.07 4.95
CA ILE A 143 -5.34 25.01 4.81
C ILE A 143 -4.86 26.15 3.92
N MET A 144 -5.62 26.44 2.88
CA MET A 144 -5.44 27.62 2.05
C MET A 144 -6.46 28.66 2.46
N ALA A 145 -6.00 29.86 2.82
CA ALA A 145 -6.85 30.96 3.16
C ALA A 145 -6.84 32.01 2.03
N SER A 146 -7.98 32.53 1.66
CA SER A 146 -8.12 33.61 0.66
C SER A 146 -9.27 34.52 1.07
N LEU A 147 -9.24 35.79 0.61
CA LEU A 147 -10.36 36.66 0.73
C LEU A 147 -11.37 36.38 -0.39
N GLU A 148 -12.66 36.31 -0.04
CA GLU A 148 -13.71 36.09 -1.04
C GLU A 148 -13.83 37.34 -1.93
N ASN A 149 -13.87 37.09 -3.26
CA ASN A 149 -14.04 38.14 -4.28
C ASN A 149 -13.02 39.31 -4.24
N ASN A 150 -11.83 39.06 -3.68
CA ASN A 150 -10.76 40.05 -3.59
C ASN A 150 -9.44 39.47 -4.06
N ALA A 151 -9.15 39.62 -5.37
CA ALA A 151 -7.92 39.12 -5.99
C ALA A 151 -6.64 39.82 -5.49
N GLU A 152 -6.78 41.05 -5.01
CA GLU A 152 -5.64 41.85 -4.54
C GLU A 152 -5.35 41.66 -3.05
N ASN A 153 -6.24 40.96 -2.33
CA ASN A 153 -6.19 40.76 -0.87
C ASN A 153 -6.09 42.06 -0.06
N VAL A 154 -6.69 43.16 -0.58
CA VAL A 154 -6.72 44.47 0.07
C VAL A 154 -8.10 44.72 0.65
N VAL A 155 -8.15 45.11 1.91
CA VAL A 155 -9.40 45.50 2.61
C VAL A 155 -9.23 46.93 3.10
N MET A 156 -10.23 47.80 2.81
CA MET A 156 -10.24 49.17 3.32
C MET A 156 -10.53 49.18 4.81
N GLU A 157 -9.97 50.17 5.52
CA GLU A 157 -10.26 50.39 6.93
C GLU A 157 -11.77 50.52 7.17
N GLY A 158 -12.28 49.82 8.19
CA GLY A 158 -13.72 49.76 8.51
C GLY A 158 -14.55 48.90 7.55
N GLY A 159 -13.94 48.32 6.51
CA GLY A 159 -14.59 47.39 5.59
C GLY A 159 -14.84 46.00 6.21
N LYS A 160 -15.82 45.30 5.65
CA LYS A 160 -16.08 43.90 5.97
C LYS A 160 -15.49 43.02 4.88
N PHE A 161 -14.93 41.88 5.27
CA PHE A 161 -14.44 40.87 4.34
C PHE A 161 -14.87 39.48 4.77
N VAL A 162 -14.90 38.56 3.84
CA VAL A 162 -15.12 37.13 4.09
C VAL A 162 -13.82 36.41 3.84
N LEU A 163 -13.31 35.75 4.89
CA LEU A 163 -12.17 34.88 4.79
C LEU A 163 -12.66 33.47 4.44
N VAL A 164 -12.22 32.94 3.30
CA VAL A 164 -12.50 31.58 2.88
C VAL A 164 -11.31 30.73 3.21
N ALA A 165 -11.50 29.72 4.08
CA ALA A 165 -10.52 28.70 4.38
C ALA A 165 -10.92 27.41 3.65
N LYS A 166 -10.03 26.92 2.78
CA LYS A 166 -10.21 25.65 2.07
C LYS A 166 -9.19 24.65 2.57
N ILE A 167 -9.64 23.45 2.87
CA ILE A 167 -8.78 22.30 3.15
C ILE A 167 -8.46 21.64 1.82
N GLU A 168 -7.19 21.25 1.61
CA GLU A 168 -6.73 20.64 0.37
C GLU A 168 -7.50 19.35 0.04
N LYS A 169 -7.88 18.60 1.06
CA LYS A 169 -8.79 17.45 0.96
C LYS A 169 -9.75 17.40 2.15
N PRO A 170 -10.93 16.77 2.00
CA PRO A 170 -11.85 16.58 3.12
C PRO A 170 -11.20 15.86 4.30
N SER A 171 -11.42 16.36 5.51
CA SER A 171 -10.96 15.71 6.74
C SER A 171 -11.99 14.68 7.20
N SER A 172 -11.53 13.49 7.60
CA SER A 172 -12.36 12.49 8.27
C SER A 172 -12.54 12.75 9.76
N VAL A 173 -11.76 13.70 10.32
CA VAL A 173 -11.81 14.07 11.73
C VAL A 173 -12.22 15.52 11.90
N PRO A 174 -12.87 15.91 13.03
CA PRO A 174 -13.17 17.30 13.33
C PRO A 174 -11.90 18.15 13.42
N LEU A 175 -11.86 19.25 12.71
CA LEU A 175 -10.76 20.21 12.74
C LEU A 175 -11.14 21.45 13.52
N ASN A 176 -10.30 21.86 14.46
CA ASN A 176 -10.42 23.13 15.17
C ASN A 176 -9.46 24.14 14.56
N MET A 177 -10.00 25.18 13.97
CA MET A 177 -9.21 26.26 13.37
C MET A 177 -9.28 27.52 14.23
N LYS A 178 -8.11 28.03 14.61
CA LYS A 178 -7.99 29.34 15.28
C LYS A 178 -7.39 30.34 14.30
N ILE A 179 -8.10 31.41 14.05
CA ILE A 179 -7.64 32.55 13.25
C ILE A 179 -7.14 33.60 14.23
N THR A 180 -5.85 33.94 14.12
CA THR A 180 -5.25 35.02 14.94
C THR A 180 -4.67 36.04 13.98
N PRO A 181 -5.10 37.31 14.10
CA PRO A 181 -4.47 38.40 13.35
C PRO A 181 -2.98 38.46 13.72
N LYS A 182 -2.12 38.60 12.73
CA LYS A 182 -0.70 38.90 12.99
C LYS A 182 -0.65 40.39 13.35
N GLU A 183 -0.23 40.70 14.60
CA GLU A 183 -0.02 42.09 15.00
C GLU A 183 1.12 42.70 14.20
N GLY A 184 0.85 43.89 13.66
CA GLY A 184 1.82 44.88 13.20
C GLY A 184 2.60 44.55 11.96
N GLU A 185 2.54 45.30 11.06
CA GLU A 185 3.35 45.93 10.01
C GLU A 185 2.43 46.75 9.11
N GLY A 186 1.43 47.39 9.70
CA GLY A 186 0.38 48.08 8.99
C GLY A 186 0.29 49.59 9.29
N ASP A 187 1.32 50.16 9.89
CA ASP A 187 1.41 51.62 10.02
C ASP A 187 2.58 52.14 9.19
N ARG A 188 2.31 52.34 7.90
CA ARG A 188 3.01 53.35 7.07
C ARG A 188 2.09 53.83 5.97
#